data_def0d08d0e53809047425cd19d6d89d8
#
_entry.id   def0d08d0e53809047425cd19d6d89d8
#
_cell.length_a   1.000
_cell.length_b   1.000
_cell.length_c   1.000
_cell.angle_alpha   90.00
_cell.angle_beta   90.00
_cell.angle_gamma   90.00
#
_symmetry.space_group_name_H-M   'P 1'
#
loop_
_entity.id
_entity.type
_entity.pdbx_description
1 polymer ?
#
loop_
_entity_poly.entity_id
_entity_poly.type
_entity_poly.pdbx_seq_one_letter_code
_entity_poly.pdbx_strand_id
1 'polypeptide(L)'
;MPLFLSLGLYMYMKKLFGLSRNALLILALVGGLLLGYFFVLPFTAEQVASVIPRSSEKLLGDAVYAALQEEGDSNGSALLTAFFDSLNVVTPYSIRITLVDDKTVNAFALPGGQIVVYSGLLKKMKSYTELAALLSHEFIHVEKRHATRSICRSLGSQFFVGLLFGNMGSLVSVAAGHANEIRSLSYSRQLEKEADLSGLQLLLDRRIDARDFADLFTRLKEQESDLVIPEIISSHPDTDVRAAYIKKAAAGQQPVSHPVLNHIFDQLKKLYP
;
A
#
# COMPACT_ATOMS: atom_id res chain seq x y z
N MET A 1 -47.79 8.24 12.00
CA MET A 1 -47.23 9.16 10.99
C MET A 1 -46.39 8.52 9.87
N PRO A 2 -45.70 7.37 10.01
CA PRO A 2 -44.93 6.80 8.89
C PRO A 2 -45.76 6.11 7.79
N LEU A 3 -46.98 5.65 8.09
CA LEU A 3 -47.79 4.95 7.07
C LEU A 3 -48.35 5.86 5.97
N PHE A 4 -48.65 7.14 6.28
CA PHE A 4 -49.17 8.09 5.29
C PHE A 4 -48.14 8.56 4.28
N LEU A 5 -46.86 8.65 4.67
CA LEU A 5 -45.76 8.99 3.77
C LEU A 5 -45.49 7.86 2.75
N SER A 6 -45.63 6.58 3.17
CA SER A 6 -45.44 5.43 2.31
C SER A 6 -46.54 5.29 1.25
N LEU A 7 -47.76 5.62 1.60
CA LEU A 7 -48.91 5.54 0.69
C LEU A 7 -48.87 6.66 -0.35
N GLY A 8 -48.50 7.88 0.03
CA GLY A 8 -48.33 9.03 -0.86
C GLY A 8 -47.22 8.78 -1.90
N LEU A 9 -46.08 8.26 -1.47
CA LEU A 9 -44.97 7.92 -2.36
C LEU A 9 -45.34 6.79 -3.31
N TYR A 10 -46.05 5.77 -2.83
CA TYR A 10 -46.57 4.67 -3.66
C TYR A 10 -47.52 5.16 -4.74
N MET A 11 -48.51 6.01 -4.38
CA MET A 11 -49.46 6.56 -5.34
C MET A 11 -48.78 7.45 -6.41
N TYR A 12 -47.77 8.24 -5.99
CA TYR A 12 -47.00 9.08 -6.89
C TYR A 12 -46.17 8.22 -7.88
N MET A 13 -45.48 7.21 -7.39
CA MET A 13 -44.66 6.29 -8.23
C MET A 13 -45.53 5.44 -9.16
N LYS A 14 -46.72 4.99 -8.71
CA LYS A 14 -47.69 4.29 -9.56
C LYS A 14 -48.20 5.18 -10.70
N LYS A 15 -48.41 6.48 -10.44
CA LYS A 15 -48.84 7.46 -11.45
C LYS A 15 -47.72 7.78 -12.43
N LEU A 16 -46.47 7.78 -12.00
CA LEU A 16 -45.32 8.14 -12.81
C LEU A 16 -44.81 6.96 -13.68
N PHE A 17 -44.80 5.75 -13.14
CA PHE A 17 -44.15 4.59 -13.79
C PHE A 17 -45.13 3.41 -14.04
N GLY A 18 -46.38 3.46 -13.62
CA GLY A 18 -47.33 2.36 -13.78
C GLY A 18 -46.98 1.07 -13.02
N LEU A 19 -46.02 1.15 -12.07
CA LEU A 19 -45.45 0.00 -11.39
C LEU A 19 -46.38 -0.49 -10.26
N SER A 20 -46.49 -1.82 -10.10
CA SER A 20 -47.17 -2.42 -8.97
C SER A 20 -46.40 -2.22 -7.66
N ARG A 21 -47.10 -2.31 -6.51
CA ARG A 21 -46.46 -2.22 -5.18
C ARG A 21 -45.31 -3.22 -5.02
N ASN A 22 -45.48 -4.45 -5.56
CA ASN A 22 -44.43 -5.48 -5.49
C ASN A 22 -43.22 -5.10 -6.33
N ALA A 23 -43.41 -4.50 -7.51
CA ALA A 23 -42.31 -4.01 -8.35
C ALA A 23 -41.53 -2.88 -7.64
N LEU A 24 -42.21 -1.97 -6.95
CA LEU A 24 -41.57 -0.91 -6.16
C LEU A 24 -40.77 -1.46 -4.97
N LEU A 25 -41.29 -2.48 -4.29
CA LEU A 25 -40.59 -3.15 -3.17
C LEU A 25 -39.34 -3.87 -3.66
N ILE A 26 -39.43 -4.54 -4.83
CA ILE A 26 -38.27 -5.20 -5.46
C ILE A 26 -37.22 -4.15 -5.85
N LEU A 27 -37.64 -3.05 -6.49
CA LEU A 27 -36.71 -1.97 -6.83
C LEU A 27 -36.05 -1.33 -5.61
N ALA A 28 -36.80 -1.11 -4.53
CA ALA A 28 -36.25 -0.60 -3.28
C ALA A 28 -35.26 -1.59 -2.65
N LEU A 29 -35.57 -2.89 -2.66
CA LEU A 29 -34.67 -3.93 -2.17
C LEU A 29 -33.40 -4.00 -3.02
N VAL A 30 -33.52 -4.05 -4.34
CA VAL A 30 -32.37 -4.06 -5.27
C VAL A 30 -31.55 -2.78 -5.11
N GLY A 31 -32.20 -1.62 -5.03
CA GLY A 31 -31.51 -0.34 -4.79
C GLY A 31 -30.76 -0.34 -3.45
N GLY A 32 -31.39 -0.86 -2.39
CA GLY A 32 -30.75 -1.00 -1.08
C GLY A 32 -29.54 -1.96 -1.10
N LEU A 33 -29.68 -3.09 -1.81
CA LEU A 33 -28.57 -4.04 -2.00
C LEU A 33 -27.41 -3.43 -2.80
N LEU A 34 -27.72 -2.68 -3.86
CA LEU A 34 -26.72 -1.97 -4.66
C LEU A 34 -26.02 -0.88 -3.85
N LEU A 35 -26.76 -0.09 -3.07
CA LEU A 35 -26.16 0.90 -2.17
C LEU A 35 -25.27 0.22 -1.11
N GLY A 36 -25.72 -0.89 -0.55
CA GLY A 36 -24.92 -1.70 0.38
C GLY A 36 -23.64 -2.20 -0.30
N TYR A 37 -23.76 -2.73 -1.49
CA TYR A 37 -22.64 -3.25 -2.26
C TYR A 37 -21.60 -2.15 -2.61
N PHE A 38 -22.04 -1.00 -3.12
CA PHE A 38 -21.13 0.05 -3.60
C PHE A 38 -20.59 0.97 -2.50
N PHE A 39 -21.32 1.16 -1.41
CA PHE A 39 -20.94 2.14 -0.38
C PHE A 39 -20.61 1.51 0.98
N VAL A 40 -21.36 0.50 1.43
CA VAL A 40 -21.12 -0.09 2.76
C VAL A 40 -20.01 -1.14 2.69
N LEU A 41 -20.00 -2.00 1.66
CA LEU A 41 -19.02 -3.08 1.55
C LEU A 41 -17.57 -2.57 1.45
N PRO A 42 -17.22 -1.58 0.60
CA PRO A 42 -15.85 -1.06 0.55
C PRO A 42 -15.39 -0.43 1.88
N PHE A 43 -16.30 0.27 2.56
CA PHE A 43 -15.99 0.87 3.86
C PHE A 43 -15.74 -0.19 4.94
N THR A 44 -16.55 -1.25 4.98
CA THR A 44 -16.38 -2.34 5.95
C THR A 44 -15.19 -3.25 5.60
N ALA A 45 -14.84 -3.39 4.33
CA ALA A 45 -13.71 -4.21 3.88
C ALA A 45 -12.38 -3.76 4.49
N GLU A 46 -12.15 -2.46 4.64
CA GLU A 46 -10.95 -1.94 5.32
C GLU A 46 -10.92 -2.33 6.81
N GLN A 47 -12.07 -2.34 7.48
CA GLN A 47 -12.17 -2.74 8.90
C GLN A 47 -11.96 -4.25 9.07
N VAL A 48 -12.43 -5.04 8.12
CA VAL A 48 -12.24 -6.49 8.10
C VAL A 48 -10.76 -6.86 8.00
N ALA A 49 -9.94 -6.07 7.31
CA ALA A 49 -8.50 -6.29 7.25
C ALA A 49 -7.86 -6.37 8.65
N SER A 50 -8.38 -5.64 9.64
CA SER A 50 -7.84 -5.64 11.00
C SER A 50 -7.99 -6.97 11.74
N VAL A 51 -8.99 -7.78 11.38
CA VAL A 51 -9.28 -9.07 12.02
C VAL A 51 -8.61 -10.27 11.33
N ILE A 52 -7.99 -10.05 10.16
CA ILE A 52 -7.23 -11.11 9.47
C ILE A 52 -5.99 -11.46 10.31
N PRO A 53 -5.77 -12.75 10.66
CA PRO A 53 -4.56 -13.14 11.38
C PRO A 53 -3.29 -12.85 10.57
N ARG A 54 -2.19 -12.47 11.23
CA ARG A 54 -0.89 -12.21 10.56
C ARG A 54 -0.37 -13.42 9.77
N SER A 55 -0.62 -14.64 10.25
CA SER A 55 -0.30 -15.86 9.51
C SER A 55 -1.02 -15.94 8.17
N SER A 56 -2.27 -15.52 8.11
CA SER A 56 -3.08 -15.47 6.89
C SER A 56 -2.62 -14.36 5.95
N GLU A 57 -2.22 -13.21 6.49
CA GLU A 57 -1.59 -12.15 5.70
C GLU A 57 -0.28 -12.63 5.06
N LYS A 58 0.53 -13.37 5.83
CA LYS A 58 1.78 -13.93 5.30
C LYS A 58 1.52 -14.88 4.14
N LEU A 59 0.54 -15.78 4.26
CA LEU A 59 0.14 -16.67 3.17
C LEU A 59 -0.32 -15.91 1.93
N LEU A 60 -1.09 -14.82 2.12
CA LEU A 60 -1.51 -13.93 1.03
C LEU A 60 -0.31 -13.29 0.34
N GLY A 61 0.59 -12.69 1.08
CA GLY A 61 1.77 -12.04 0.53
C GLY A 61 2.71 -13.01 -0.17
N ASP A 62 2.93 -14.20 0.41
CA ASP A 62 3.76 -15.25 -0.20
C ASP A 62 3.17 -15.71 -1.54
N ALA A 63 1.85 -15.87 -1.63
CA ALA A 63 1.19 -16.30 -2.86
C ALA A 63 1.22 -15.21 -3.95
N VAL A 64 1.01 -13.95 -3.57
CA VAL A 64 1.15 -12.81 -4.50
C VAL A 64 2.58 -12.73 -5.01
N TYR A 65 3.57 -12.78 -4.12
CA TYR A 65 4.99 -12.73 -4.53
C TYR A 65 5.35 -13.87 -5.47
N ALA A 66 4.94 -15.10 -5.16
CA ALA A 66 5.18 -16.26 -6.02
C ALA A 66 4.51 -16.11 -7.41
N ALA A 67 3.32 -15.49 -7.47
CA ALA A 67 2.61 -15.27 -8.72
C ALA A 67 3.23 -14.15 -9.58
N LEU A 68 3.96 -13.22 -8.99
CA LEU A 68 4.72 -12.19 -9.71
C LEU A 68 5.91 -12.77 -10.46
N GLN A 69 6.42 -13.94 -10.06
CA GLN A 69 7.58 -14.62 -10.66
C GLN A 69 8.84 -13.73 -10.69
N GLU A 70 8.98 -12.84 -9.70
CA GLU A 70 10.15 -11.96 -9.57
C GLU A 70 11.36 -12.76 -9.07
N GLU A 71 12.47 -12.68 -9.78
CA GLU A 71 13.73 -13.31 -9.38
C GLU A 71 14.54 -12.34 -8.51
N GLY A 72 14.58 -12.62 -7.21
CA GLY A 72 15.34 -11.83 -6.25
C GLY A 72 16.85 -12.09 -6.35
N ASP A 73 17.66 -11.03 -6.41
CA ASP A 73 19.10 -11.16 -6.19
C ASP A 73 19.41 -11.38 -4.71
N SER A 74 20.09 -12.50 -4.42
CA SER A 74 20.38 -12.92 -3.05
C SER A 74 21.34 -11.97 -2.31
N ASN A 75 22.37 -11.45 -3.01
CA ASN A 75 23.37 -10.56 -2.43
C ASN A 75 22.76 -9.19 -2.09
N GLY A 76 22.03 -8.61 -3.04
CA GLY A 76 21.36 -7.34 -2.84
C GLY A 76 20.26 -7.43 -1.77
N SER A 77 19.50 -8.53 -1.76
CA SER A 77 18.47 -8.79 -0.74
C SER A 77 19.06 -8.92 0.66
N ALA A 78 20.22 -9.60 0.80
CA ALA A 78 20.92 -9.72 2.07
C ALA A 78 21.42 -8.36 2.58
N LEU A 79 21.97 -7.51 1.68
CA LEU A 79 22.40 -6.15 2.04
C LEU A 79 21.23 -5.25 2.43
N LEU A 80 20.09 -5.29 1.70
CA LEU A 80 18.88 -4.54 2.07
C LEU A 80 18.32 -5.00 3.42
N THR A 81 18.32 -6.30 3.69
CA THR A 81 17.90 -6.84 4.98
C THR A 81 18.83 -6.36 6.11
N ALA A 82 20.15 -6.46 5.93
CA ALA A 82 21.12 -5.95 6.90
C ALA A 82 20.99 -4.43 7.12
N PHE A 83 20.68 -3.68 6.07
CA PHE A 83 20.41 -2.24 6.18
C PHE A 83 19.17 -1.99 7.03
N PHE A 84 18.06 -2.67 6.77
CA PHE A 84 16.83 -2.52 7.52
C PHE A 84 16.97 -2.96 8.98
N ASP A 85 17.66 -4.08 9.23
CA ASP A 85 17.95 -4.57 10.59
C ASP A 85 18.75 -3.53 11.39
N SER A 86 19.67 -2.79 10.72
CA SER A 86 20.43 -1.69 11.33
C SER A 86 19.58 -0.48 11.72
N LEU A 87 18.33 -0.39 11.22
CA LEU A 87 17.37 0.60 11.68
C LEU A 87 16.76 0.25 13.05
N ASN A 88 16.98 -0.96 13.56
CA ASN A 88 16.48 -1.45 14.85
C ASN A 88 14.97 -1.21 15.04
N VAL A 89 14.18 -1.63 14.08
CA VAL A 89 12.71 -1.50 14.13
C VAL A 89 12.12 -2.67 14.91
N VAL A 90 11.26 -2.37 15.88
CA VAL A 90 10.52 -3.40 16.64
C VAL A 90 9.17 -3.61 15.98
N THR A 91 8.89 -4.84 15.56
CA THR A 91 7.66 -5.20 14.87
C THR A 91 7.30 -6.66 15.14
N PRO A 92 5.99 -7.01 15.16
CA PRO A 92 5.56 -8.41 15.23
C PRO A 92 5.63 -9.13 13.88
N TYR A 93 6.03 -8.45 12.80
CA TYR A 93 6.17 -9.04 11.47
C TYR A 93 7.59 -9.58 11.25
N SER A 94 7.71 -10.70 10.54
CA SER A 94 8.99 -11.15 9.98
C SER A 94 9.20 -10.42 8.65
N ILE A 95 9.94 -9.32 8.69
CA ILE A 95 10.20 -8.52 7.49
C ILE A 95 11.19 -9.25 6.58
N ARG A 96 10.84 -9.37 5.31
CA ARG A 96 11.67 -9.93 4.25
C ARG A 96 11.79 -8.92 3.14
N ILE A 97 13.02 -8.56 2.80
CA ILE A 97 13.27 -7.57 1.76
C ILE A 97 13.95 -8.28 0.59
N THR A 98 13.30 -8.21 -0.57
CA THR A 98 13.84 -8.77 -1.81
C THR A 98 14.26 -7.64 -2.72
N LEU A 99 15.49 -7.69 -3.21
CA LEU A 99 15.95 -6.85 -4.29
C LEU A 99 15.80 -7.62 -5.60
N VAL A 100 15.14 -7.01 -6.57
CA VAL A 100 14.99 -7.52 -7.93
C VAL A 100 15.89 -6.69 -8.85
N ASP A 101 16.80 -7.34 -9.58
CA ASP A 101 17.66 -6.62 -10.52
C ASP A 101 16.92 -6.37 -11.83
N ASP A 102 16.15 -5.30 -11.85
CA ASP A 102 15.41 -4.81 -13.00
C ASP A 102 15.42 -3.28 -13.03
N LYS A 103 15.31 -2.72 -14.24
CA LYS A 103 15.33 -1.25 -14.48
C LYS A 103 14.09 -0.51 -13.97
N THR A 104 13.07 -1.22 -13.53
CA THR A 104 11.85 -0.65 -12.97
C THR A 104 12.19 0.28 -11.80
N VAL A 105 11.60 1.47 -11.81
CA VAL A 105 11.76 2.46 -10.75
C VAL A 105 10.58 2.33 -9.79
N ASN A 106 10.64 1.32 -8.93
CA ASN A 106 9.58 1.00 -7.98
C ASN A 106 10.09 0.30 -6.71
N ALA A 107 9.31 0.38 -5.65
CA ALA A 107 9.32 -0.49 -4.49
C ALA A 107 7.89 -0.65 -3.99
N PHE A 108 7.56 -1.75 -3.34
CA PHE A 108 6.24 -1.98 -2.79
C PHE A 108 6.24 -2.98 -1.64
N ALA A 109 5.28 -2.83 -0.73
CA ALA A 109 5.03 -3.74 0.35
C ALA A 109 3.85 -4.67 0.05
N LEU A 110 4.02 -5.96 0.34
CA LEU A 110 2.97 -6.98 0.29
C LEU A 110 2.47 -7.34 1.69
N PRO A 111 1.29 -7.95 1.80
CA PRO A 111 0.80 -8.43 3.08
C PRO A 111 1.79 -9.35 3.80
N GLY A 112 1.83 -9.27 5.13
CA GLY A 112 2.57 -10.23 5.95
C GLY A 112 4.08 -10.02 6.04
N GLY A 113 4.63 -8.88 5.55
CA GLY A 113 6.01 -8.48 5.81
C GLY A 113 6.97 -8.59 4.64
N GLN A 114 6.51 -8.86 3.44
CA GLN A 114 7.33 -8.86 2.24
C GLN A 114 7.45 -7.42 1.68
N ILE A 115 8.68 -6.97 1.44
CA ILE A 115 8.99 -5.71 0.75
C ILE A 115 9.84 -6.06 -0.48
N VAL A 116 9.50 -5.50 -1.63
CA VAL A 116 10.25 -5.66 -2.87
C VAL A 116 10.82 -4.31 -3.27
N VAL A 117 12.10 -4.29 -3.63
CA VAL A 117 12.80 -3.10 -4.13
C VAL A 117 13.45 -3.45 -5.45
N TYR A 118 13.24 -2.63 -6.47
CA TYR A 118 13.90 -2.81 -7.76
C TYR A 118 15.22 -2.03 -7.82
N SER A 119 16.24 -2.63 -8.48
CA SER A 119 17.55 -2.00 -8.63
C SER A 119 17.47 -0.67 -9.39
N GLY A 120 16.51 -0.52 -10.30
CA GLY A 120 16.26 0.74 -11.02
C GLY A 120 15.93 1.90 -10.08
N LEU A 121 15.19 1.68 -8.99
CA LEU A 121 14.96 2.70 -7.97
C LEU A 121 16.23 2.96 -7.13
N LEU A 122 16.91 1.89 -6.71
CA LEU A 122 18.16 1.99 -5.94
C LEU A 122 19.24 2.80 -6.70
N LYS A 123 19.36 2.62 -8.01
CA LYS A 123 20.27 3.40 -8.88
C LYS A 123 19.99 4.90 -8.85
N LYS A 124 18.74 5.31 -8.64
CA LYS A 124 18.33 6.72 -8.56
C LYS A 124 18.64 7.36 -7.20
N MET A 125 18.91 6.56 -6.17
CA MET A 125 19.19 7.06 -4.82
C MET A 125 20.62 7.60 -4.74
N LYS A 126 20.80 8.69 -3.98
CA LYS A 126 22.07 9.39 -3.78
C LYS A 126 22.68 9.17 -2.40
N SER A 127 21.86 8.80 -1.41
CA SER A 127 22.30 8.68 -0.02
C SER A 127 21.64 7.51 0.70
N TYR A 128 22.29 7.03 1.75
CA TYR A 128 21.72 6.02 2.63
C TYR A 128 20.44 6.53 3.34
N THR A 129 20.29 7.84 3.48
CA THR A 129 19.12 8.46 4.11
C THR A 129 17.88 8.36 3.23
N GLU A 130 18.05 8.42 1.91
CA GLU A 130 16.97 8.14 0.96
C GLU A 130 16.51 6.68 1.02
N LEU A 131 17.46 5.74 1.13
CA LEU A 131 17.14 4.32 1.29
C LEU A 131 16.47 4.05 2.65
N ALA A 132 16.96 4.68 3.72
CA ALA A 132 16.35 4.57 5.04
C ALA A 132 14.91 5.09 5.04
N ALA A 133 14.66 6.20 4.35
CA ALA A 133 13.35 6.79 4.21
C ALA A 133 12.39 5.90 3.40
N LEU A 134 12.85 5.37 2.25
CA LEU A 134 12.06 4.43 1.45
C LEU A 134 11.68 3.19 2.28
N LEU A 135 12.67 2.52 2.89
CA LEU A 135 12.41 1.29 3.65
C LEU A 135 11.53 1.54 4.88
N SER A 136 11.66 2.72 5.52
CA SER A 136 10.77 3.11 6.59
C SER A 136 9.33 3.32 6.10
N HIS A 137 9.15 3.94 4.95
CA HIS A 137 7.84 4.14 4.33
C HIS A 137 7.19 2.80 3.97
N GLU A 138 7.89 1.91 3.25
CA GLU A 138 7.40 0.58 2.89
C GLU A 138 7.11 -0.28 4.13
N PHE A 139 7.95 -0.20 5.14
CA PHE A 139 7.72 -0.86 6.41
C PHE A 139 6.41 -0.40 7.07
N ILE A 140 6.08 0.88 7.06
CA ILE A 140 4.81 1.36 7.60
C ILE A 140 3.61 0.81 6.82
N HIS A 141 3.72 0.64 5.50
CA HIS A 141 2.67 -0.04 4.72
C HIS A 141 2.43 -1.47 5.23
N VAL A 142 3.48 -2.20 5.64
CA VAL A 142 3.36 -3.50 6.30
C VAL A 142 2.74 -3.37 7.69
N GLU A 143 3.33 -2.53 8.56
CA GLU A 143 2.95 -2.40 9.97
C GLU A 143 1.49 -1.97 10.14
N LYS A 144 1.03 -1.05 9.29
CA LYS A 144 -0.35 -0.52 9.25
C LYS A 144 -1.28 -1.33 8.36
N ARG A 145 -0.77 -2.43 7.76
CA ARG A 145 -1.55 -3.35 6.94
C ARG A 145 -2.19 -2.69 5.72
N HIS A 146 -1.55 -1.66 5.16
CA HIS A 146 -2.12 -0.87 4.07
C HIS A 146 -2.38 -1.73 2.82
N ALA A 147 -1.46 -2.64 2.47
CA ALA A 147 -1.66 -3.57 1.36
C ALA A 147 -2.88 -4.47 1.59
N THR A 148 -3.01 -5.07 2.78
CA THR A 148 -4.17 -5.90 3.13
C THR A 148 -5.48 -5.13 3.07
N ARG A 149 -5.50 -3.91 3.62
CA ARG A 149 -6.68 -3.01 3.58
C ARG A 149 -7.06 -2.66 2.15
N SER A 150 -6.08 -2.35 1.31
CA SER A 150 -6.31 -2.00 -0.10
C SER A 150 -6.76 -3.20 -0.93
N ILE A 151 -6.22 -4.40 -0.67
CA ILE A 151 -6.68 -5.65 -1.30
C ILE A 151 -8.13 -5.95 -0.91
N CYS A 152 -8.46 -5.87 0.38
CA CYS A 152 -9.84 -6.05 0.85
C CYS A 152 -10.81 -5.08 0.16
N ARG A 153 -10.39 -3.83 -0.03
CA ARG A 153 -11.19 -2.79 -0.70
C ARG A 153 -11.32 -3.04 -2.21
N SER A 154 -10.22 -3.41 -2.89
CA SER A 154 -10.19 -3.59 -4.35
C SER A 154 -10.89 -4.87 -4.80
N LEU A 155 -10.66 -5.98 -4.10
CA LEU A 155 -11.27 -7.26 -4.40
C LEU A 155 -12.68 -7.42 -3.80
N GLY A 156 -13.11 -6.47 -2.96
CA GLY A 156 -14.49 -6.26 -2.52
C GLY A 156 -15.24 -7.53 -2.13
N SER A 157 -16.30 -7.84 -2.89
CA SER A 157 -17.19 -8.96 -2.60
C SER A 157 -16.53 -10.34 -2.70
N GLN A 158 -15.57 -10.55 -3.59
CA GLN A 158 -14.89 -11.84 -3.75
C GLN A 158 -14.09 -12.20 -2.50
N PHE A 159 -13.37 -11.21 -1.96
CA PHE A 159 -12.60 -11.36 -0.73
C PHE A 159 -13.52 -11.56 0.48
N PHE A 160 -14.59 -10.77 0.56
CA PHE A 160 -15.57 -10.85 1.64
C PHE A 160 -16.30 -12.20 1.68
N VAL A 161 -16.73 -12.72 0.53
CA VAL A 161 -17.36 -14.05 0.42
C VAL A 161 -16.39 -15.14 0.87
N GLY A 162 -15.13 -15.10 0.40
CA GLY A 162 -14.10 -16.06 0.84
C GLY A 162 -13.85 -16.01 2.34
N LEU A 163 -13.87 -14.82 2.95
CA LEU A 163 -13.70 -14.64 4.38
C LEU A 163 -14.91 -15.19 5.17
N LEU A 164 -16.14 -14.90 4.73
CA LEU A 164 -17.38 -15.36 5.38
C LEU A 164 -17.50 -16.89 5.38
N PHE A 165 -17.11 -17.54 4.31
CA PHE A 165 -17.17 -19.00 4.19
C PHE A 165 -15.90 -19.70 4.67
N GLY A 166 -14.95 -18.94 5.28
CA GLY A 166 -13.73 -19.50 5.90
C GLY A 166 -12.76 -20.16 4.91
N ASN A 167 -12.90 -19.89 3.61
CA ASN A 167 -12.05 -20.49 2.59
C ASN A 167 -10.80 -19.64 2.30
N MET A 168 -9.78 -19.76 3.16
CA MET A 168 -8.50 -19.09 2.97
C MET A 168 -7.82 -19.47 1.65
N GLY A 169 -7.98 -20.72 1.17
CA GLY A 169 -7.42 -21.15 -0.10
C GLY A 169 -7.97 -20.37 -1.29
N SER A 170 -9.26 -20.07 -1.30
CA SER A 170 -9.87 -19.25 -2.36
C SER A 170 -9.39 -17.80 -2.30
N LEU A 171 -9.20 -17.23 -1.11
CA LEU A 171 -8.65 -15.87 -0.94
C LEU A 171 -7.23 -15.77 -1.48
N VAL A 172 -6.39 -16.75 -1.14
CA VAL A 172 -5.01 -16.85 -1.63
C VAL A 172 -4.99 -16.97 -3.17
N SER A 173 -5.84 -17.81 -3.74
CA SER A 173 -5.93 -17.99 -5.21
C SER A 173 -6.40 -16.71 -5.92
N VAL A 174 -7.38 -16.02 -5.35
CA VAL A 174 -7.88 -14.74 -5.91
C VAL A 174 -6.77 -13.68 -5.85
N ALA A 175 -6.09 -13.56 -4.71
CA ALA A 175 -4.99 -12.59 -4.56
C ALA A 175 -3.83 -12.91 -5.53
N ALA A 176 -3.44 -14.17 -5.68
CA ALA A 176 -2.42 -14.58 -6.65
C ALA A 176 -2.85 -14.29 -8.10
N GLY A 177 -4.14 -14.49 -8.44
CA GLY A 177 -4.68 -14.14 -9.76
C GLY A 177 -4.66 -12.65 -10.08
N HIS A 178 -4.59 -11.77 -9.05
CA HIS A 178 -4.50 -10.32 -9.17
C HIS A 178 -3.13 -9.77 -8.75
N ALA A 179 -2.07 -10.57 -8.85
CA ALA A 179 -0.75 -10.19 -8.34
C ALA A 179 -0.19 -8.91 -8.97
N ASN A 180 -0.38 -8.73 -10.29
CA ASN A 180 0.09 -7.52 -10.99
C ASN A 180 -0.69 -6.27 -10.57
N GLU A 181 -2.00 -6.36 -10.38
CA GLU A 181 -2.82 -5.28 -9.86
C GLU A 181 -2.43 -4.94 -8.41
N ILE A 182 -2.09 -5.96 -7.62
CA ILE A 182 -1.63 -5.77 -6.23
C ILE A 182 -0.24 -5.11 -6.20
N ARG A 183 0.68 -5.48 -7.09
CA ARG A 183 1.99 -4.84 -7.23
C ARG A 183 1.86 -3.34 -7.54
N SER A 184 0.92 -2.97 -8.39
CA SER A 184 0.66 -1.59 -8.83
C SER A 184 -0.45 -0.89 -8.03
N LEU A 185 -0.82 -1.41 -6.85
CA LEU A 185 -1.84 -0.80 -6.00
C LEU A 185 -1.46 0.64 -5.65
N SER A 186 -2.34 1.57 -6.01
CA SER A 186 -2.24 2.95 -5.55
C SER A 186 -2.93 3.09 -4.19
N TYR A 187 -2.20 3.62 -3.23
CA TYR A 187 -2.75 3.88 -1.90
C TYR A 187 -3.54 5.19 -1.87
N SER A 188 -4.53 5.26 -0.97
CA SER A 188 -5.23 6.52 -0.76
C SER A 188 -4.29 7.57 -0.15
N ARG A 189 -4.57 8.85 -0.39
CA ARG A 189 -3.82 9.97 0.22
C ARG A 189 -3.68 9.88 1.73
N GLN A 190 -4.68 9.30 2.40
CA GLN A 190 -4.66 9.12 3.85
C GLN A 190 -3.66 8.05 4.26
N LEU A 191 -3.61 6.90 3.55
CA LEU A 191 -2.66 5.83 3.81
C LEU A 191 -1.23 6.27 3.52
N GLU A 192 -1.02 7.03 2.42
CA GLU A 192 0.27 7.63 2.10
C GLU A 192 0.74 8.58 3.20
N LYS A 193 -0.14 9.47 3.66
CA LYS A 193 0.20 10.40 4.75
C LYS A 193 0.50 9.67 6.06
N GLU A 194 -0.20 8.59 6.35
CA GLU A 194 0.08 7.74 7.52
C GLU A 194 1.45 7.07 7.39
N ALA A 195 1.78 6.55 6.20
CA ALA A 195 3.07 5.93 5.92
C ALA A 195 4.22 6.93 6.00
N ASP A 196 4.06 8.10 5.41
CA ASP A 196 5.07 9.17 5.44
C ASP A 196 5.34 9.66 6.86
N LEU A 197 4.30 10.03 7.60
CA LEU A 197 4.49 10.61 8.93
C LEU A 197 5.00 9.58 9.94
N SER A 198 4.55 8.34 9.87
CA SER A 198 5.06 7.28 10.74
C SER A 198 6.48 6.84 10.35
N GLY A 199 6.77 6.74 9.06
CA GLY A 199 8.13 6.49 8.55
C GLY A 199 9.10 7.62 8.90
N LEU A 200 8.66 8.88 8.74
CA LEU A 200 9.41 10.05 9.19
C LEU A 200 9.72 9.98 10.70
N GLN A 201 8.74 9.61 11.54
CA GLN A 201 8.96 9.47 12.96
C GLN A 201 10.05 8.45 13.29
N LEU A 202 10.07 7.30 12.56
CA LEU A 202 11.15 6.31 12.69
C LEU A 202 12.54 6.89 12.40
N LEU A 203 12.65 7.76 11.40
CA LEU A 203 13.93 8.42 11.07
C LEU A 203 14.30 9.46 12.13
N LEU A 204 13.34 10.25 12.59
CA LEU A 204 13.55 11.27 13.65
C LEU A 204 14.04 10.64 14.96
N ASP A 205 13.42 9.56 15.40
CA ASP A 205 13.78 8.83 16.63
C ASP A 205 15.22 8.28 16.56
N ARG A 206 15.71 7.99 15.36
CA ARG A 206 17.08 7.50 15.08
C ARG A 206 18.04 8.60 14.68
N ARG A 207 17.56 9.84 14.59
CA ARG A 207 18.33 11.01 14.15
C ARG A 207 18.93 10.83 12.74
N ILE A 208 18.25 10.07 11.87
CA ILE A 208 18.57 9.93 10.44
C ILE A 208 17.98 11.13 9.71
N ASP A 209 18.72 11.72 8.77
CA ASP A 209 18.25 12.88 8.02
C ASP A 209 17.06 12.48 7.12
N ALA A 210 15.89 13.06 7.42
CA ALA A 210 14.66 12.76 6.70
C ALA A 210 14.36 13.76 5.57
N ARG A 211 15.18 14.82 5.41
CA ARG A 211 14.97 15.83 4.35
C ARG A 211 15.16 15.23 2.96
N ASP A 212 16.11 14.31 2.83
CA ASP A 212 16.44 13.65 1.57
C ASP A 212 15.28 12.83 0.99
N PHE A 213 14.34 12.37 1.83
CA PHE A 213 13.16 11.65 1.37
C PHE A 213 12.28 12.50 0.43
N ALA A 214 12.04 13.75 0.82
CA ALA A 214 11.29 14.68 -0.03
C ALA A 214 12.06 15.01 -1.32
N ASP A 215 13.39 15.07 -1.25
CA ASP A 215 14.22 15.37 -2.41
C ASP A 215 14.29 14.21 -3.40
N LEU A 216 14.23 12.95 -2.93
CA LEU A 216 14.10 11.78 -3.79
C LEU A 216 12.84 11.86 -4.66
N PHE A 217 11.67 12.10 -4.06
CA PHE A 217 10.41 12.22 -4.82
C PHE A 217 10.44 13.38 -5.83
N THR A 218 10.97 14.52 -5.43
CA THR A 218 11.11 15.67 -6.33
C THR A 218 11.97 15.33 -7.55
N ARG A 219 13.11 14.65 -7.34
CA ARG A 219 13.99 14.24 -8.44
C ARG A 219 13.37 13.17 -9.34
N LEU A 220 12.67 12.20 -8.76
CA LEU A 220 11.99 11.17 -9.56
C LEU A 220 10.92 11.80 -10.45
N LYS A 221 10.21 12.80 -9.95
CA LYS A 221 9.23 13.56 -10.73
C LYS A 221 9.87 14.42 -11.83
N GLU A 222 10.98 15.10 -11.54
CA GLU A 222 11.70 15.93 -12.54
C GLU A 222 12.28 15.08 -13.68
N GLN A 223 12.48 13.78 -13.48
CA GLN A 223 12.95 12.85 -14.50
C GLN A 223 11.80 12.23 -15.32
N GLU A 224 10.54 12.58 -15.00
CA GLU A 224 9.41 12.23 -15.85
C GLU A 224 9.61 12.85 -17.24
N SER A 225 9.77 12.02 -18.26
CA SER A 225 9.48 12.42 -19.62
C SER A 225 7.97 12.26 -19.84
N ASP A 226 7.35 13.08 -20.68
CA ASP A 226 5.92 13.03 -21.01
C ASP A 226 5.40 11.64 -21.43
N LEU A 227 6.28 10.67 -21.58
CA LEU A 227 6.00 9.33 -22.08
C LEU A 227 6.11 8.21 -21.03
N VAL A 228 6.79 8.41 -19.89
CA VAL A 228 7.01 7.34 -18.88
C VAL A 228 6.98 7.93 -17.48
N ILE A 229 5.90 7.66 -16.75
CA ILE A 229 5.79 7.97 -15.31
C ILE A 229 6.42 6.80 -14.54
N PRO A 230 7.42 7.03 -13.65
CA PRO A 230 7.94 5.99 -12.79
C PRO A 230 6.82 5.31 -11.98
N GLU A 231 6.84 3.99 -11.91
CA GLU A 231 5.75 3.20 -11.27
C GLU A 231 5.56 3.61 -9.80
N ILE A 232 6.64 3.94 -9.10
CA ILE A 232 6.59 4.43 -7.72
C ILE A 232 5.78 5.72 -7.56
N ILE A 233 5.74 6.59 -8.57
CA ILE A 233 4.96 7.84 -8.52
C ILE A 233 3.47 7.54 -8.73
N SER A 234 3.14 6.58 -9.57
CA SER A 234 1.75 6.18 -9.82
C SER A 234 1.16 5.37 -8.66
N SER A 235 1.96 4.52 -8.01
CA SER A 235 1.54 3.77 -6.81
C SER A 235 1.49 4.63 -5.55
N HIS A 236 2.32 5.69 -5.47
CA HIS A 236 2.42 6.63 -4.34
C HIS A 236 2.13 8.07 -4.77
N PRO A 237 0.87 8.44 -5.00
CA PRO A 237 0.49 9.71 -5.61
C PRO A 237 0.75 10.94 -4.72
N ASP A 238 0.54 12.15 -5.31
CA ASP A 238 0.63 13.45 -4.64
C ASP A 238 2.03 13.83 -4.10
N THR A 239 3.07 13.47 -4.81
CA THR A 239 4.47 13.66 -4.40
C THR A 239 4.82 15.09 -3.98
N ASP A 240 4.28 16.14 -4.62
CA ASP A 240 4.55 17.53 -4.24
C ASP A 240 3.98 17.90 -2.87
N VAL A 241 2.74 17.47 -2.62
CA VAL A 241 2.09 17.71 -1.32
C VAL A 241 2.83 16.94 -0.22
N ARG A 242 3.26 15.71 -0.52
CA ARG A 242 4.03 14.86 0.39
C ARG A 242 5.39 15.49 0.70
N ALA A 243 6.14 15.89 -0.31
CA ALA A 243 7.43 16.58 -0.14
C ALA A 243 7.29 17.82 0.75
N ALA A 244 6.24 18.62 0.58
CA ALA A 244 6.04 19.84 1.35
C ALA A 244 5.84 19.56 2.86
N TYR A 245 4.97 18.62 3.25
CA TYR A 245 4.75 18.35 4.66
C TYR A 245 5.90 17.55 5.30
N ILE A 246 6.59 16.69 4.55
CA ILE A 246 7.80 16.01 5.03
C ILE A 246 8.91 17.03 5.34
N LYS A 247 9.20 17.96 4.41
CA LYS A 247 10.18 19.03 4.65
C LYS A 247 9.83 19.87 5.87
N LYS A 248 8.55 20.21 6.03
CA LYS A 248 8.08 20.95 7.21
C LYS A 248 8.26 20.17 8.50
N ALA A 249 7.97 18.88 8.51
CA ALA A 249 8.07 18.04 9.70
C ALA A 249 9.52 17.69 10.05
N ALA A 250 10.43 17.62 9.06
CA ALA A 250 11.86 17.44 9.26
C ALA A 250 12.60 18.76 9.59
N ALA A 251 11.91 19.90 9.57
CA ALA A 251 12.52 21.19 9.91
C ALA A 251 13.02 21.20 11.35
N GLY A 252 14.27 21.65 11.56
CA GLY A 252 14.89 21.69 12.88
C GLY A 252 15.52 20.38 13.35
N GLN A 253 15.45 19.33 12.56
CA GLN A 253 16.14 18.08 12.83
C GLN A 253 17.66 18.30 12.91
N GLN A 254 18.28 17.62 13.88
CA GLN A 254 19.75 17.54 14.00
C GLN A 254 20.20 16.10 13.77
N PRO A 255 20.42 15.69 12.54
CA PRO A 255 20.79 14.33 12.20
C PRO A 255 22.21 14.01 12.70
N VAL A 256 22.47 12.71 12.87
CA VAL A 256 23.83 12.21 13.15
C VAL A 256 24.26 11.30 12.02
N SER A 257 25.56 11.10 11.89
CA SER A 257 26.12 10.15 10.92
C SER A 257 25.83 8.72 11.36
N HIS A 258 25.48 7.86 10.39
CA HIS A 258 25.24 6.43 10.57
C HIS A 258 26.22 5.63 9.68
N PRO A 259 27.48 5.44 10.13
CA PRO A 259 28.52 4.82 9.27
C PRO A 259 28.17 3.42 8.78
N VAL A 260 27.44 2.63 9.59
CA VAL A 260 27.00 1.26 9.20
C VAL A 260 26.02 1.34 8.03
N LEU A 261 25.00 2.18 8.13
CA LEU A 261 24.01 2.38 7.06
C LEU A 261 24.68 2.90 5.79
N ASN A 262 25.57 3.87 5.93
CA ASN A 262 26.31 4.41 4.78
C ASN A 262 27.18 3.32 4.13
N HIS A 263 27.90 2.53 4.90
CA HIS A 263 28.74 1.45 4.39
C HIS A 263 27.93 0.41 3.59
N ILE A 264 26.77 -0.02 4.13
CA ILE A 264 25.89 -0.99 3.42
C ILE A 264 25.35 -0.35 2.15
N PHE A 265 24.96 0.90 2.18
CA PHE A 265 24.50 1.62 0.99
C PHE A 265 25.57 1.71 -0.08
N ASP A 266 26.82 2.01 0.31
CA ASP A 266 27.95 2.04 -0.63
C ASP A 266 28.21 0.65 -1.26
N GLN A 267 28.02 -0.43 -0.51
CA GLN A 267 28.10 -1.79 -1.06
C GLN A 267 26.99 -2.05 -2.09
N LEU A 268 25.74 -1.65 -1.77
CA LEU A 268 24.62 -1.74 -2.71
C LEU A 268 24.89 -0.93 -3.99
N LYS A 269 25.43 0.29 -3.86
CA LYS A 269 25.77 1.14 -5.01
C LYS A 269 26.92 0.59 -5.87
N LYS A 270 27.79 -0.21 -5.31
CA LYS A 270 28.83 -0.92 -6.08
C LYS A 270 28.27 -2.10 -6.88
N LEU A 271 27.25 -2.79 -6.34
CA LEU A 271 26.56 -3.87 -7.06
C LEU A 271 25.62 -3.32 -8.15
N TYR A 272 24.99 -2.18 -7.88
CA TYR A 272 23.99 -1.54 -8.76
C TYR A 272 24.39 -0.08 -9.03
N PRO A 273 25.39 0.18 -9.86
CA PRO A 273 25.92 1.51 -10.16
C PRO A 273 24.94 2.42 -10.93
#